data_090d1abc327ef3f45ca3fba5ca10292b
#
_entry.id   090d1abc327ef3f45ca3fba5ca10292b
#
_cell.length_a   1.000
_cell.length_b   1.000
_cell.length_c   1.000
_cell.angle_alpha   90.00
_cell.angle_beta   90.00
_cell.angle_gamma   90.00
#
_symmetry.space_group_name_H-M   'P 1'
#
loop_
_entity.id
_entity.type
_entity.pdbx_description
1 polymer ?
#
loop_
_entity_poly.entity_id
_entity_poly.type
_entity_poly.pdbx_seq_one_letter_code
_entity_poly.pdbx_strand_id
1 'polypeptide(L)'
;GIDHRITSFVKFKPGMLYTFSADHTDCTYASPRTWEFANRLVKGKQIGIEDIPLLAGTISEGVAREFRTFTEIYSRLPSLTQMMEQATTLPVPQEPSILFALTGSIAHNANDENAGPLMDFVSRLPIEFQVVTLREMVRRSPALMNHKSVQAWITKNAKELF
;
A
#
# COMPACT_ATOMS: atom_id res chain seq x y z
N GLY A 1 6.64 -7.38 10.32
CA GLY A 1 5.34 -6.77 10.08
C GLY A 1 4.67 -7.38 8.86
N ILE A 2 3.44 -6.98 8.60
CA ILE A 2 2.66 -7.41 7.43
C ILE A 2 3.24 -6.75 6.17
N ASP A 3 3.27 -7.50 5.07
CA ASP A 3 3.70 -7.02 3.75
C ASP A 3 2.84 -5.82 3.32
N HIS A 4 3.49 -4.77 2.81
CA HIS A 4 2.81 -3.54 2.42
C HIS A 4 1.80 -3.74 1.28
N ARG A 5 1.98 -4.76 0.43
CA ARG A 5 1.02 -5.12 -0.63
C ARG A 5 -0.29 -5.61 -0.04
N ILE A 6 -0.26 -6.43 1.03
CA ILE A 6 -1.45 -6.88 1.74
C ILE A 6 -2.17 -5.70 2.38
N THR A 7 -1.44 -4.85 3.10
CA THR A 7 -2.04 -3.69 3.76
C THR A 7 -2.65 -2.70 2.77
N SER A 8 -2.01 -2.48 1.63
CA SER A 8 -2.53 -1.62 0.56
C SER A 8 -3.75 -2.22 -0.13
N PHE A 9 -3.74 -3.54 -0.39
CA PHE A 9 -4.88 -4.24 -0.98
C PHE A 9 -6.11 -4.18 -0.09
N VAL A 10 -5.95 -4.47 1.20
CA VAL A 10 -7.06 -4.43 2.16
C VAL A 10 -7.60 -3.00 2.35
N LYS A 11 -6.75 -1.98 2.27
CA LYS A 11 -7.21 -0.58 2.27
C LYS A 11 -7.97 -0.21 1.01
N PHE A 12 -7.51 -0.69 -0.15
CA PHE A 12 -8.20 -0.49 -1.42
C PHE A 12 -9.54 -1.24 -1.46
N LYS A 13 -9.59 -2.47 -0.92
CA LYS A 13 -10.80 -3.30 -0.85
C LYS A 13 -11.05 -3.78 0.58
N PRO A 14 -11.63 -2.95 1.46
CA PRO A 14 -11.81 -3.30 2.88
C PRO A 14 -12.62 -4.58 3.12
N GLY A 15 -13.58 -4.89 2.24
CA GLY A 15 -14.35 -6.14 2.30
C GLY A 15 -13.50 -7.41 2.17
N MET A 16 -12.28 -7.31 1.61
CA MET A 16 -11.38 -8.45 1.47
C MET A 16 -10.59 -8.77 2.75
N LEU A 17 -10.71 -7.95 3.79
CA LEU A 17 -10.12 -8.27 5.10
C LEU A 17 -10.85 -9.44 5.78
N TYR A 18 -12.19 -9.52 5.59
CA TYR A 18 -13.01 -10.55 6.18
C TYR A 18 -14.15 -10.93 5.22
N THR A 19 -14.10 -12.16 4.68
CA THR A 19 -15.03 -12.64 3.66
C THR A 19 -15.91 -13.81 4.12
N PHE A 20 -15.94 -14.10 5.43
CA PHE A 20 -16.78 -15.17 5.93
C PHE A 20 -18.27 -14.87 5.69
N SER A 21 -18.99 -15.86 5.15
CA SER A 21 -20.45 -15.91 5.04
C SER A 21 -20.93 -17.30 5.41
N ALA A 22 -22.09 -17.40 6.04
CA ALA A 22 -22.68 -18.71 6.41
C ALA A 22 -23.00 -19.58 5.19
N ASP A 23 -23.27 -18.94 4.04
CA ASP A 23 -23.55 -19.60 2.75
C ASP A 23 -22.29 -19.84 1.90
N HIS A 24 -21.11 -19.66 2.51
CA HIS A 24 -19.85 -19.78 1.82
C HIS A 24 -19.54 -21.23 1.47
N THR A 25 -19.27 -21.50 0.20
CA THR A 25 -19.00 -22.86 -0.31
C THR A 25 -17.51 -23.19 -0.37
N ASP A 26 -16.64 -22.16 -0.29
CA ASP A 26 -15.19 -22.38 -0.27
C ASP A 26 -14.71 -22.96 1.06
N CYS A 27 -13.67 -23.81 1.02
CA CYS A 27 -13.07 -24.38 2.23
C CYS A 27 -12.32 -23.35 3.09
N THR A 28 -12.01 -22.19 2.53
CA THR A 28 -11.23 -21.12 3.16
C THR A 28 -11.88 -19.76 2.95
N TYR A 29 -11.60 -18.83 3.82
CA TYR A 29 -12.06 -17.43 3.70
C TYR A 29 -11.00 -16.46 4.24
N ALA A 30 -11.03 -15.22 3.76
CA ALA A 30 -10.15 -14.19 4.27
C ALA A 30 -10.59 -13.73 5.67
N SER A 31 -9.63 -13.59 6.56
CA SER A 31 -9.74 -13.02 7.90
C SER A 31 -8.39 -12.43 8.30
N PRO A 32 -8.30 -11.58 9.33
CA PRO A 32 -7.01 -11.07 9.79
C PRO A 32 -5.99 -12.19 10.08
N ARG A 33 -6.44 -13.31 10.62
CA ARG A 33 -5.59 -14.48 10.91
C ARG A 33 -5.09 -15.17 9.64
N THR A 34 -5.98 -15.39 8.67
CA THR A 34 -5.60 -16.05 7.41
C THR A 34 -4.74 -15.14 6.53
N TRP A 35 -4.92 -13.82 6.61
CA TRP A 35 -4.00 -12.85 6.01
C TRP A 35 -2.61 -12.88 6.65
N GLU A 36 -2.49 -13.17 7.95
CA GLU A 36 -1.18 -13.37 8.57
C GLU A 36 -0.48 -14.63 8.02
N PHE A 37 -1.22 -15.71 7.76
CA PHE A 37 -0.67 -16.90 7.11
C PHE A 37 -0.27 -16.58 5.65
N ALA A 38 -1.13 -15.93 4.89
CA ALA A 38 -0.81 -15.48 3.53
C ALA A 38 0.45 -14.58 3.50
N ASN A 39 0.62 -13.70 4.50
CA ASN A 39 1.81 -12.87 4.63
C ASN A 39 3.11 -13.68 4.71
N ARG A 40 3.11 -14.80 5.41
CA ARG A 40 4.29 -15.67 5.50
C ARG A 40 4.64 -16.30 4.15
N LEU A 41 3.65 -16.50 3.29
CA LEU A 41 3.83 -17.07 1.95
C LEU A 41 4.37 -16.06 0.95
N VAL A 42 3.97 -14.77 1.06
CA VAL A 42 4.24 -13.75 0.04
C VAL A 42 5.36 -12.78 0.40
N LYS A 43 5.70 -12.66 1.68
CA LYS A 43 6.66 -11.67 2.16
C LYS A 43 8.03 -11.83 1.50
N GLY A 44 8.49 -10.76 0.84
CA GLY A 44 9.78 -10.72 0.16
C GLY A 44 9.84 -11.51 -1.16
N LYS A 45 8.69 -11.99 -1.68
CA LYS A 45 8.61 -12.71 -2.95
C LYS A 45 7.76 -11.95 -3.96
N GLN A 46 8.02 -12.15 -5.24
CA GLN A 46 7.05 -11.84 -6.28
C GLN A 46 5.95 -12.91 -6.26
N ILE A 47 4.73 -12.50 -6.60
CA ILE A 47 3.56 -13.37 -6.58
C ILE A 47 3.15 -13.66 -8.02
N GLY A 48 3.35 -14.92 -8.43
CA GLY A 48 2.97 -15.42 -9.75
C GLY A 48 1.57 -16.06 -9.78
N ILE A 49 1.18 -16.54 -10.96
CA ILE A 49 -0.07 -17.31 -11.13
C ILE A 49 0.03 -18.65 -10.37
N GLU A 50 1.22 -19.22 -10.32
CA GLU A 50 1.56 -20.46 -9.63
C GLU A 50 1.35 -20.40 -8.11
N ASP A 51 1.35 -19.21 -7.51
CA ASP A 51 1.12 -19.02 -6.08
C ASP A 51 -0.37 -18.97 -5.70
N ILE A 52 -1.27 -18.82 -6.69
CA ILE A 52 -2.71 -18.71 -6.44
C ILE A 52 -3.25 -19.93 -5.67
N PRO A 53 -2.95 -21.19 -6.02
CA PRO A 53 -3.47 -22.35 -5.28
C PRO A 53 -3.03 -22.35 -3.81
N LEU A 54 -1.79 -21.95 -3.53
CA LEU A 54 -1.26 -21.87 -2.18
C LEU A 54 -1.96 -20.77 -1.36
N LEU A 55 -2.16 -19.61 -1.96
CA LEU A 55 -2.90 -18.49 -1.35
C LEU A 55 -4.38 -18.83 -1.16
N ALA A 56 -4.99 -19.52 -2.13
CA ALA A 56 -6.38 -19.97 -2.05
C ALA A 56 -6.62 -20.88 -0.84
N GLY A 57 -5.63 -21.70 -0.48
CA GLY A 57 -5.66 -22.50 0.75
C GLY A 57 -5.66 -21.69 2.05
N THR A 58 -5.44 -20.38 2.00
CA THR A 58 -5.47 -19.50 3.18
C THR A 58 -6.62 -18.49 3.16
N ILE A 59 -6.83 -17.80 2.03
CA ILE A 59 -7.72 -16.63 1.92
C ILE A 59 -8.87 -16.79 0.92
N SER A 60 -9.12 -17.98 0.41
CA SER A 60 -10.02 -18.37 -0.68
C SER A 60 -9.47 -18.03 -2.08
N GLU A 61 -10.00 -18.75 -3.09
CA GLU A 61 -9.52 -18.59 -4.46
C GLU A 61 -9.84 -17.22 -5.05
N GLY A 62 -11.06 -16.73 -4.81
CA GLY A 62 -11.50 -15.42 -5.30
C GLY A 62 -10.61 -14.29 -4.76
N VAL A 63 -10.36 -14.29 -3.45
CA VAL A 63 -9.50 -13.28 -2.80
C VAL A 63 -8.05 -13.42 -3.25
N ALA A 64 -7.53 -14.64 -3.41
CA ALA A 64 -6.17 -14.89 -3.89
C ALA A 64 -5.94 -14.34 -5.31
N ARG A 65 -6.89 -14.56 -6.22
CA ARG A 65 -6.85 -14.03 -7.60
C ARG A 65 -6.88 -12.50 -7.63
N GLU A 66 -7.77 -11.88 -6.85
CA GLU A 66 -7.85 -10.43 -6.77
C GLU A 66 -6.59 -9.81 -6.14
N PHE A 67 -6.08 -10.43 -5.09
CA PHE A 67 -4.83 -9.97 -4.47
C PHE A 67 -3.64 -10.09 -5.44
N ARG A 68 -3.53 -11.19 -6.15
CA ARG A 68 -2.47 -11.36 -7.17
C ARG A 68 -2.59 -10.30 -8.27
N THR A 69 -3.79 -10.04 -8.79
CA THR A 69 -4.01 -8.99 -9.78
C THR A 69 -3.61 -7.61 -9.24
N PHE A 70 -3.95 -7.32 -7.99
CA PHE A 70 -3.51 -6.07 -7.34
C PHE A 70 -1.98 -5.99 -7.23
N THR A 71 -1.30 -7.11 -6.93
CA THR A 71 0.18 -7.12 -6.83
C THR A 71 0.88 -6.90 -8.16
N GLU A 72 0.25 -7.19 -9.31
CA GLU A 72 0.79 -6.82 -10.62
C GLU A 72 0.95 -5.31 -10.81
N ILE A 73 0.12 -4.51 -10.14
CA ILE A 73 0.22 -3.05 -10.16
C ILE A 73 1.58 -2.60 -9.61
N TYR A 74 2.09 -3.27 -8.58
CA TYR A 74 3.40 -2.93 -8.01
C TYR A 74 4.56 -3.08 -9.00
N SER A 75 4.47 -4.02 -9.93
CA SER A 75 5.50 -4.17 -10.97
C SER A 75 5.51 -3.03 -11.99
N ARG A 76 4.43 -2.26 -12.05
CA ARG A 76 4.26 -1.10 -12.95
C ARG A 76 4.41 0.24 -12.27
N LEU A 77 4.58 0.26 -10.94
CA LEU A 77 4.82 1.50 -10.21
C LEU A 77 6.17 2.10 -10.61
N PRO A 78 6.28 3.43 -10.66
CA PRO A 78 7.58 4.07 -10.81
C PRO A 78 8.49 3.66 -9.65
N SER A 79 9.76 3.49 -9.94
CA SER A 79 10.76 3.20 -8.90
C SER A 79 10.89 4.38 -7.94
N LEU A 80 11.39 4.10 -6.74
CA LEU A 80 11.66 5.15 -5.75
C LEU A 80 12.61 6.23 -6.30
N THR A 81 13.65 5.79 -7.01
CA THR A 81 14.61 6.69 -7.67
C THR A 81 13.92 7.60 -8.69
N GLN A 82 13.06 7.06 -9.54
CA GLN A 82 12.29 7.88 -10.49
C GLN A 82 11.38 8.90 -9.78
N MET A 83 10.72 8.50 -8.69
CA MET A 83 9.87 9.42 -7.91
C MET A 83 10.68 10.56 -7.28
N MET A 84 11.92 10.30 -6.85
CA MET A 84 12.79 11.31 -6.26
C MET A 84 13.41 12.23 -7.31
N GLU A 85 13.95 11.67 -8.40
CA GLU A 85 14.64 12.44 -9.45
C GLU A 85 13.65 13.26 -10.29
N GLN A 86 12.44 12.75 -10.47
CA GLN A 86 11.40 13.38 -11.29
C GLN A 86 10.20 13.82 -10.45
N ALA A 87 10.43 14.20 -9.20
CA ALA A 87 9.35 14.50 -8.25
C ALA A 87 8.32 15.52 -8.77
N THR A 88 8.74 16.48 -9.59
CA THR A 88 7.88 17.52 -10.14
C THR A 88 7.32 17.21 -11.54
N THR A 89 7.93 16.29 -12.29
CA THR A 89 7.60 16.01 -13.70
C THR A 89 6.93 14.67 -13.93
N LEU A 90 7.18 13.67 -13.04
CA LEU A 90 6.61 12.34 -13.17
C LEU A 90 5.07 12.40 -13.20
N PRO A 91 4.39 11.75 -14.16
CA PRO A 91 2.93 11.73 -14.20
C PRO A 91 2.33 11.13 -12.92
N VAL A 92 1.30 11.80 -12.40
CA VAL A 92 0.54 11.32 -11.23
C VAL A 92 -0.57 10.41 -11.72
N PRO A 93 -0.64 9.15 -11.27
CA PRO A 93 -1.72 8.25 -11.63
C PRO A 93 -3.05 8.73 -11.06
N GLN A 94 -4.14 8.41 -11.76
CA GLN A 94 -5.50 8.79 -11.36
C GLN A 94 -6.32 7.59 -10.85
N GLU A 95 -5.87 6.38 -11.12
CA GLU A 95 -6.59 5.16 -10.72
C GLU A 95 -6.41 4.89 -9.23
N PRO A 96 -7.50 4.71 -8.45
CA PRO A 96 -7.42 4.45 -7.01
C PRO A 96 -6.55 3.25 -6.64
N SER A 97 -6.62 2.15 -7.41
CA SER A 97 -5.80 0.96 -7.18
C SER A 97 -4.31 1.26 -7.23
N ILE A 98 -3.89 2.06 -8.22
CA ILE A 98 -2.49 2.48 -8.39
C ILE A 98 -2.10 3.45 -7.27
N LEU A 99 -2.97 4.39 -6.91
CA LEU A 99 -2.72 5.34 -5.83
C LEU A 99 -2.56 4.63 -4.47
N PHE A 100 -3.39 3.63 -4.14
CA PHE A 100 -3.21 2.84 -2.93
C PHE A 100 -1.91 2.03 -2.93
N ALA A 101 -1.56 1.41 -4.06
CA ALA A 101 -0.30 0.70 -4.20
C ALA A 101 0.90 1.64 -4.05
N LEU A 102 0.84 2.81 -4.70
CA LEU A 102 1.87 3.84 -4.65
C LEU A 102 2.07 4.37 -3.22
N THR A 103 0.99 4.72 -2.53
CA THR A 103 1.00 5.11 -1.12
C THR A 103 1.72 4.08 -0.24
N GLY A 104 1.37 2.79 -0.40
CA GLY A 104 1.98 1.70 0.35
C GLY A 104 3.47 1.54 0.04
N SER A 105 3.85 1.66 -1.23
CA SER A 105 5.24 1.59 -1.68
C SER A 105 6.08 2.75 -1.11
N ILE A 106 5.59 3.98 -1.23
CA ILE A 106 6.27 5.18 -0.69
C ILE A 106 6.44 5.02 0.82
N ALA A 107 5.37 4.74 1.55
CA ALA A 107 5.42 4.62 3.01
C ALA A 107 6.32 3.48 3.51
N HIS A 108 6.46 2.40 2.72
CA HIS A 108 7.34 1.30 3.06
C HIS A 108 8.83 1.67 2.95
N ASN A 109 9.17 2.49 1.96
CA ASN A 109 10.55 2.83 1.61
C ASN A 109 11.00 4.20 2.13
N ALA A 110 10.10 5.01 2.69
CA ALA A 110 10.42 6.33 3.21
C ALA A 110 11.34 6.24 4.44
N ASN A 111 12.36 7.08 4.43
CA ASN A 111 13.31 7.26 5.52
C ASN A 111 13.76 8.74 5.58
N ASP A 112 14.60 9.09 6.53
CA ASP A 112 15.04 10.48 6.73
C ASP A 112 15.79 11.06 5.52
N GLU A 113 16.54 10.22 4.79
CA GLU A 113 17.35 10.67 3.65
C GLU A 113 16.50 10.98 2.41
N ASN A 114 15.40 10.24 2.20
CA ASN A 114 14.57 10.35 1.00
C ASN A 114 13.23 11.04 1.21
N ALA A 115 12.86 11.37 2.45
CA ALA A 115 11.56 11.98 2.76
C ALA A 115 11.34 13.33 2.05
N GLY A 116 12.39 14.13 1.85
CA GLY A 116 12.28 15.42 1.16
C GLY A 116 11.74 15.26 -0.26
N PRO A 117 12.51 14.66 -1.19
CA PRO A 117 12.07 14.44 -2.56
C PRO A 117 10.76 13.65 -2.68
N LEU A 118 10.54 12.66 -1.81
CA LEU A 118 9.28 11.91 -1.79
C LEU A 118 8.09 12.78 -1.41
N MET A 119 8.23 13.70 -0.45
CA MET A 119 7.17 14.62 -0.07
C MET A 119 6.86 15.62 -1.19
N ASP A 120 7.83 16.02 -2.01
CA ASP A 120 7.61 16.85 -3.20
C ASP A 120 6.71 16.11 -4.20
N PHE A 121 6.97 14.81 -4.45
CA PHE A 121 6.09 13.98 -5.28
C PHE A 121 4.72 13.76 -4.65
N VAL A 122 4.67 13.40 -3.36
CA VAL A 122 3.42 13.15 -2.61
C VAL A 122 2.51 14.37 -2.62
N SER A 123 3.05 15.59 -2.54
CA SER A 123 2.28 16.84 -2.57
C SER A 123 1.51 17.08 -3.87
N ARG A 124 1.75 16.29 -4.91
CA ARG A 124 1.06 16.32 -6.20
C ARG A 124 -0.07 15.29 -6.31
N LEU A 125 -0.13 14.34 -5.38
CA LEU A 125 -1.23 13.36 -5.31
C LEU A 125 -2.55 14.04 -4.92
N PRO A 126 -3.71 13.42 -5.15
CA PRO A 126 -4.97 13.85 -4.53
C PRO A 126 -4.82 13.95 -3.01
N ILE A 127 -5.47 14.95 -2.40
CA ILE A 127 -5.24 15.30 -0.99
C ILE A 127 -5.49 14.13 -0.03
N GLU A 128 -6.47 13.30 -0.31
CA GLU A 128 -6.81 12.11 0.49
C GLU A 128 -5.62 11.13 0.52
N PHE A 129 -4.94 10.95 -0.62
CA PHE A 129 -3.78 10.08 -0.73
C PHE A 129 -2.52 10.71 -0.12
N GLN A 130 -2.39 12.04 -0.14
CA GLN A 130 -1.33 12.72 0.60
C GLN A 130 -1.46 12.42 2.10
N VAL A 131 -2.66 12.58 2.67
CA VAL A 131 -2.95 12.30 4.10
C VAL A 131 -2.67 10.83 4.43
N VAL A 132 -3.16 9.90 3.60
CA VAL A 132 -2.96 8.47 3.83
C VAL A 132 -1.47 8.11 3.77
N THR A 133 -0.74 8.63 2.77
CA THR A 133 0.71 8.40 2.63
C THR A 133 1.46 8.89 3.85
N LEU A 134 1.20 10.12 4.27
CA LEU A 134 1.87 10.73 5.42
C LEU A 134 1.63 9.94 6.72
N ARG A 135 0.37 9.57 6.99
CA ARG A 135 0.02 8.73 8.15
C ARG A 135 0.77 7.40 8.16
N GLU A 136 0.86 6.76 7.01
CA GLU A 136 1.58 5.48 6.89
C GLU A 136 3.10 5.64 7.05
N MET A 137 3.68 6.70 6.48
CA MET A 137 5.10 7.01 6.65
C MET A 137 5.44 7.20 8.13
N VAL A 138 4.70 8.05 8.83
CA VAL A 138 4.92 8.35 10.26
C VAL A 138 4.61 7.13 11.14
N ARG A 139 3.59 6.34 10.82
CA ARG A 139 3.28 5.11 11.56
C ARG A 139 4.41 4.08 11.48
N ARG A 140 5.08 3.98 10.32
CA ARG A 140 6.20 3.05 10.11
C ARG A 140 7.51 3.57 10.67
N SER A 141 7.75 4.85 10.53
CA SER A 141 8.95 5.54 11.01
C SER A 141 8.55 6.83 11.74
N PRO A 142 8.29 6.77 13.05
CA PRO A 142 7.85 7.93 13.85
C PRO A 142 8.82 9.11 13.79
N ALA A 143 10.12 8.87 13.55
CA ALA A 143 11.13 9.91 13.41
C ALA A 143 10.82 10.88 12.25
N LEU A 144 10.15 10.41 11.19
CA LEU A 144 9.75 11.23 10.04
C LEU A 144 8.79 12.37 10.42
N MET A 145 8.10 12.27 11.55
CA MET A 145 7.26 13.35 12.06
C MET A 145 8.06 14.67 12.26
N ASN A 146 9.35 14.56 12.57
CA ASN A 146 10.24 15.70 12.78
C ASN A 146 10.98 16.15 11.51
N HIS A 147 10.80 15.44 10.40
CA HIS A 147 11.45 15.81 9.14
C HIS A 147 10.87 17.11 8.59
N LYS A 148 11.74 18.02 8.12
CA LYS A 148 11.36 19.38 7.68
C LYS A 148 10.23 19.37 6.63
N SER A 149 10.31 18.50 5.62
CA SER A 149 9.31 18.43 4.55
C SER A 149 7.95 17.92 5.06
N VAL A 150 7.95 17.01 6.02
CA VAL A 150 6.73 16.51 6.68
C VAL A 150 6.09 17.62 7.51
N GLN A 151 6.86 18.32 8.30
CA GLN A 151 6.41 19.46 9.09
C GLN A 151 5.85 20.60 8.22
N ALA A 152 6.52 20.92 7.11
CA ALA A 152 6.07 21.93 6.16
C ALA A 152 4.72 21.54 5.55
N TRP A 153 4.55 20.24 5.17
CA TRP A 153 3.27 19.76 4.65
C TRP A 153 2.16 19.82 5.70
N ILE A 154 2.42 19.39 6.95
CA ILE A 154 1.45 19.44 8.06
C ILE A 154 1.00 20.89 8.30
N THR A 155 1.93 21.82 8.36
CA THR A 155 1.62 23.25 8.58
C THR A 155 0.74 23.81 7.46
N LYS A 156 1.04 23.45 6.21
CA LYS A 156 0.29 23.92 5.04
C LYS A 156 -1.12 23.32 4.97
N ASN A 157 -1.28 22.06 5.36
CA ASN A 157 -2.52 21.29 5.17
C ASN A 157 -3.19 20.92 6.51
N ALA A 158 -2.97 21.67 7.56
CA ALA A 158 -3.50 21.37 8.90
C ALA A 158 -5.04 21.15 8.91
N LYS A 159 -5.77 21.86 8.04
CA LYS A 159 -7.24 21.75 7.92
C LYS A 159 -7.71 20.42 7.36
N GLU A 160 -6.86 19.71 6.62
CA GLU A 160 -7.17 18.41 6.00
C GLU A 160 -6.91 17.23 6.95
N LEU A 161 -6.29 17.50 8.10
CA LEU A 161 -5.95 16.48 9.12
C LEU A 161 -7.01 16.36 10.21
N PHE A 162 -7.85 17.39 10.36
CA PHE A 162 -8.90 17.56 11.38
C PHE A 162 -10.23 17.91 10.71
#